data_7b3dff1377e25f09729f50046280a44e
#
_entry.id   7b3dff1377e25f09729f50046280a44e
#
_cell.length_a   1.000
_cell.length_b   1.000
_cell.length_c   1.000
_cell.angle_alpha   90.00
_cell.angle_beta   90.00
_cell.angle_gamma   90.00
#
_symmetry.space_group_name_H-M   'P 1'
#
loop_
_entity.id
_entity.type
_entity.pdbx_description
1 polymer ?
#
loop_
_entity_poly.entity_id
_entity_poly.type
_entity_poly.pdbx_seq_one_letter_code
_entity_poly.pdbx_strand_id
1 'polypeptide(L)'
;MFSALVLAKNGYRPLIFERGSDVDTRHQDIEKFWQGGQLKENSNVQFGEGGAGTFSDGKLTTRINDSKITDVIEAFVEAGAPPEIKYLHKPHIGTDILRIVVKNIREKIKALGGEIFFNSQVTDFIIKDDKICGVEINHKEKFTASDVFLGIGHSARDTYELLYSKGISMEAKPFAIGVRIEHPQDLIDKAQYGEDYKSELLPVADYSLTYNNRQKGRSVYSFCMCPGGQVVAAASELGRVVVNGMSNYKRNSGIANSALLVNVTPDDFGHNVLDGIAFQRHYEEMAYICG
;
A
#
# COMPACT_ATOMS: atom_id res chain seq x y z
N MET A 1 9.59 5.30 -5.39
CA MET A 1 9.43 6.52 -6.21
C MET A 1 9.97 7.79 -5.53
N PHE A 2 9.54 8.19 -4.32
CA PHE A 2 10.01 9.44 -3.70
C PHE A 2 11.54 9.50 -3.50
N SER A 3 12.17 8.43 -2.99
CA SER A 3 13.64 8.37 -2.87
C SER A 3 14.32 8.60 -4.23
N ALA A 4 13.81 7.96 -5.28
CA ALA A 4 14.34 8.15 -6.63
C ALA A 4 14.09 9.56 -7.18
N LEU A 5 12.92 10.16 -6.89
CA LEU A 5 12.63 11.55 -7.29
C LEU A 5 13.62 12.52 -6.61
N VAL A 6 13.88 12.32 -5.31
CA VAL A 6 14.87 13.15 -4.58
C VAL A 6 16.27 12.96 -5.15
N LEU A 7 16.71 11.72 -5.39
CA LEU A 7 17.99 11.43 -5.99
C LEU A 7 18.13 12.09 -7.38
N ALA A 8 17.12 11.92 -8.23
CA ALA A 8 17.12 12.51 -9.58
C ALA A 8 17.14 14.05 -9.56
N LYS A 9 16.37 14.68 -8.65
CA LYS A 9 16.42 16.15 -8.45
C LYS A 9 17.80 16.64 -8.00
N ASN A 10 18.62 15.79 -7.38
CA ASN A 10 19.99 16.08 -6.95
C ASN A 10 21.07 15.61 -7.94
N GLY A 11 20.70 15.28 -9.17
CA GLY A 11 21.64 14.94 -10.23
C GLY A 11 22.13 13.50 -10.27
N TYR A 12 21.60 12.62 -9.39
CA TYR A 12 21.85 11.19 -9.46
C TYR A 12 20.99 10.53 -10.52
N ARG A 13 21.40 9.35 -10.99
CA ARG A 13 20.64 8.53 -11.95
C ARG A 13 20.16 7.24 -11.27
N PRO A 14 19.05 7.29 -10.51
CA PRO A 14 18.54 6.12 -9.84
C PRO A 14 18.00 5.10 -10.85
N LEU A 15 18.26 3.82 -10.61
CA LEU A 15 17.60 2.69 -11.26
C LEU A 15 16.49 2.18 -10.33
N ILE A 16 15.27 2.08 -10.83
CA ILE A 16 14.13 1.57 -10.06
C ILE A 16 13.70 0.25 -10.69
N PHE A 17 13.66 -0.80 -9.88
CA PHE A 17 13.14 -2.11 -10.28
C PHE A 17 11.81 -2.35 -9.58
N GLU A 18 10.76 -2.55 -10.37
CA GLU A 18 9.41 -2.89 -9.91
C GLU A 18 9.04 -4.27 -10.47
N ARG A 19 8.66 -5.20 -9.57
CA ARG A 19 8.28 -6.56 -10.01
C ARG A 19 7.04 -6.59 -10.88
N GLY A 20 6.11 -5.67 -10.63
CA GLY A 20 4.85 -5.58 -11.35
C GLY A 20 4.91 -4.68 -12.59
N SER A 21 3.76 -4.53 -13.18
CA SER A 21 3.58 -3.70 -14.38
C SER A 21 3.52 -2.20 -14.06
N ASP A 22 3.66 -1.38 -15.09
CA ASP A 22 3.30 0.04 -15.02
C ASP A 22 1.82 0.23 -14.66
N VAL A 23 1.46 1.42 -14.19
CA VAL A 23 0.13 1.66 -13.60
C VAL A 23 -1.03 1.43 -14.58
N ASP A 24 -0.83 1.66 -15.86
CA ASP A 24 -1.89 1.47 -16.87
C ASP A 24 -2.12 -0.02 -17.15
N THR A 25 -1.06 -0.78 -17.37
CA THR A 25 -1.09 -2.26 -17.54
C THR A 25 -1.59 -2.94 -16.26
N ARG A 26 -1.08 -2.51 -15.09
CA ARG A 26 -1.47 -2.99 -13.78
C ARG A 26 -2.97 -2.81 -13.54
N HIS A 27 -3.54 -1.67 -13.91
CA HIS A 27 -4.97 -1.43 -13.81
C HIS A 27 -5.78 -2.47 -14.60
N GLN A 28 -5.37 -2.76 -15.84
CA GLN A 28 -6.02 -3.78 -16.66
C GLN A 28 -5.92 -5.18 -16.04
N ASP A 29 -4.77 -5.52 -15.43
CA ASP A 29 -4.57 -6.80 -14.75
C ASP A 29 -5.50 -6.94 -13.54
N ILE A 30 -5.66 -5.88 -12.76
CA ILE A 30 -6.53 -5.83 -11.60
C ILE A 30 -8.01 -5.92 -12.01
N GLU A 31 -8.44 -5.15 -13.02
CA GLU A 31 -9.81 -5.20 -13.53
C GLU A 31 -10.18 -6.60 -14.02
N LYS A 32 -9.29 -7.27 -14.76
CA LYS A 32 -9.48 -8.66 -15.19
C LYS A 32 -9.65 -9.60 -14.00
N PHE A 33 -8.82 -9.44 -12.97
CA PHE A 33 -8.91 -10.25 -11.74
C PHE A 33 -10.25 -10.04 -11.03
N TRP A 34 -10.70 -8.81 -10.87
CA TRP A 34 -11.98 -8.48 -10.24
C TRP A 34 -13.21 -8.97 -11.04
N GLN A 35 -13.07 -9.16 -12.34
CA GLN A 35 -14.09 -9.75 -13.22
C GLN A 35 -14.05 -11.30 -13.24
N GLY A 36 -13.37 -11.94 -12.32
CA GLY A 36 -13.27 -13.40 -12.22
C GLY A 36 -12.12 -14.03 -13.01
N GLY A 37 -11.19 -13.21 -13.51
CA GLY A 37 -9.97 -13.71 -14.15
C GLY A 37 -8.91 -14.20 -13.14
N GLN A 38 -7.81 -14.72 -13.67
CA GLN A 38 -6.72 -15.21 -12.84
C GLN A 38 -5.94 -14.07 -12.20
N LEU A 39 -5.53 -14.26 -10.94
CA LEU A 39 -4.60 -13.39 -10.23
C LEU A 39 -3.22 -13.46 -10.92
N LYS A 40 -2.64 -12.29 -11.21
CA LYS A 40 -1.22 -12.17 -11.56
C LYS A 40 -0.42 -11.86 -10.30
N GLU A 41 0.39 -12.82 -9.83
CA GLU A 41 1.11 -12.69 -8.56
C GLU A 41 2.10 -11.52 -8.52
N ASN A 42 2.63 -11.10 -9.67
CA ASN A 42 3.56 -9.96 -9.75
C ASN A 42 2.90 -8.64 -10.18
N SER A 43 1.62 -8.63 -10.60
CA SER A 43 0.92 -7.41 -11.03
C SER A 43 -0.52 -7.42 -10.53
N ASN A 44 -0.77 -6.78 -9.38
CA ASN A 44 -2.03 -6.82 -8.64
C ASN A 44 -2.18 -5.58 -7.74
N VAL A 45 -3.11 -5.59 -6.80
CA VAL A 45 -3.33 -4.46 -5.86
C VAL A 45 -2.14 -4.23 -4.92
N GLN A 46 -1.27 -5.21 -4.69
CA GLN A 46 -0.09 -5.08 -3.83
C GLN A 46 1.17 -4.70 -4.61
N PHE A 47 1.37 -5.30 -5.79
CA PHE A 47 2.56 -5.15 -6.61
C PHE A 47 2.27 -4.41 -7.91
N GLY A 48 3.25 -3.63 -8.34
CA GLY A 48 3.22 -2.79 -9.51
C GLY A 48 3.42 -1.32 -9.16
N GLU A 49 3.52 -0.49 -10.18
CA GLU A 49 3.83 0.92 -10.06
C GLU A 49 2.93 1.65 -9.05
N GLY A 50 3.53 2.37 -8.12
CA GLY A 50 2.86 3.11 -7.07
C GLY A 50 2.48 2.30 -5.83
N GLY A 51 2.66 0.96 -5.84
CA GLY A 51 2.36 0.09 -4.70
C GLY A 51 0.87 0.01 -4.36
N ALA A 52 0.54 -0.60 -3.21
CA ALA A 52 -0.85 -0.80 -2.77
C ALA A 52 -1.64 0.51 -2.58
N GLY A 53 -0.96 1.62 -2.28
CA GLY A 53 -1.58 2.94 -2.11
C GLY A 53 -2.31 3.45 -3.33
N THR A 54 -1.90 3.07 -4.54
CA THR A 54 -2.54 3.48 -5.80
C THR A 54 -4.00 3.00 -5.91
N PHE A 55 -4.30 1.83 -5.35
CA PHE A 55 -5.65 1.24 -5.32
C PHE A 55 -6.23 1.29 -3.91
N SER A 56 -6.31 2.50 -3.35
CA SER A 56 -6.84 2.80 -2.02
C SER A 56 -7.65 4.10 -2.03
N ASP A 57 -8.05 4.60 -0.87
CA ASP A 57 -8.62 5.95 -0.71
C ASP A 57 -7.56 7.06 -0.90
N GLY A 58 -6.30 6.73 -0.85
CA GLY A 58 -5.20 7.68 -1.03
C GLY A 58 -5.10 8.72 0.07
N LYS A 59 -5.37 8.34 1.32
CA LYS A 59 -5.19 9.23 2.49
C LYS A 59 -3.73 9.63 2.65
N LEU A 60 -3.51 10.92 2.90
CA LEU A 60 -2.19 11.53 3.10
C LEU A 60 -1.97 11.94 4.56
N THR A 61 -2.39 11.09 5.49
CA THR A 61 -2.21 11.35 6.91
C THR A 61 -0.96 10.67 7.44
N THR A 62 -0.24 11.37 8.33
CA THR A 62 0.94 10.85 9.03
C THR A 62 0.86 11.18 10.51
N ARG A 63 1.57 10.42 11.35
CA ARG A 63 1.70 10.66 12.80
C ARG A 63 3.03 11.32 13.17
N ILE A 64 3.88 11.61 12.19
CA ILE A 64 5.13 12.33 12.42
C ILE A 64 4.94 13.80 12.07
N ASN A 65 5.76 14.66 12.67
CA ASN A 65 5.87 16.06 12.34
C ASN A 65 7.28 16.31 11.78
N ASP A 66 7.38 16.43 10.45
CA ASP A 66 8.64 16.63 9.74
C ASP A 66 8.43 17.65 8.62
N SER A 67 9.37 18.56 8.44
CA SER A 67 9.32 19.60 7.39
C SER A 67 9.22 19.01 5.97
N LYS A 68 9.77 17.83 5.75
CA LYS A 68 9.73 17.12 4.45
C LYS A 68 8.33 16.64 4.05
N ILE A 69 7.35 16.68 4.95
CA ILE A 69 5.95 16.39 4.61
C ILE A 69 5.47 17.36 3.53
N THR A 70 5.83 18.64 3.63
CA THR A 70 5.50 19.67 2.64
C THR A 70 6.08 19.31 1.27
N ASP A 71 7.33 18.86 1.20
CA ASP A 71 7.97 18.48 -0.05
C ASP A 71 7.24 17.30 -0.73
N VAL A 72 6.73 16.35 0.05
CA VAL A 72 5.96 15.21 -0.46
C VAL A 72 4.61 15.67 -1.00
N ILE A 73 3.89 16.53 -0.26
CA ILE A 73 2.60 17.10 -0.70
C ILE A 73 2.78 17.95 -1.95
N GLU A 74 3.82 18.75 -2.02
CA GLU A 74 4.13 19.55 -3.22
C GLU A 74 4.44 18.68 -4.41
N ALA A 75 5.20 17.62 -4.24
CA ALA A 75 5.49 16.66 -5.33
C ALA A 75 4.22 15.98 -5.85
N PHE A 76 3.24 15.69 -4.99
CA PHE A 76 1.94 15.19 -5.42
C PHE A 76 1.16 16.23 -6.24
N VAL A 77 1.10 17.48 -5.77
CA VAL A 77 0.41 18.57 -6.48
C VAL A 77 1.07 18.87 -7.82
N GLU A 78 2.41 18.92 -7.87
CA GLU A 78 3.17 19.06 -9.11
C GLU A 78 2.88 17.94 -10.11
N ALA A 79 2.57 16.74 -9.60
CA ALA A 79 2.23 15.57 -10.40
C ALA A 79 0.74 15.48 -10.77
N GLY A 80 -0.09 16.45 -10.37
CA GLY A 80 -1.50 16.54 -10.74
C GLY A 80 -2.50 16.15 -9.67
N ALA A 81 -2.06 16.03 -8.42
CA ALA A 81 -3.00 15.90 -7.31
C ALA A 81 -3.76 17.20 -7.06
N PRO A 82 -4.97 17.14 -6.50
CA PRO A 82 -5.75 18.33 -6.17
C PRO A 82 -4.97 19.28 -5.24
N PRO A 83 -4.90 20.59 -5.53
CA PRO A 83 -4.08 21.54 -4.76
C PRO A 83 -4.57 21.72 -3.32
N GLU A 84 -5.83 21.43 -3.04
CA GLU A 84 -6.45 21.49 -1.72
C GLU A 84 -5.85 20.51 -0.71
N ILE A 85 -5.13 19.45 -1.14
CA ILE A 85 -4.41 18.56 -0.22
C ILE A 85 -3.36 19.29 0.62
N LYS A 86 -2.95 20.50 0.23
CA LYS A 86 -1.99 21.33 0.95
C LYS A 86 -2.54 21.91 2.27
N TYR A 87 -3.85 22.08 2.37
CA TYR A 87 -4.48 22.74 3.51
C TYR A 87 -5.64 21.97 4.16
N LEU A 88 -6.12 20.90 3.55
CA LEU A 88 -7.17 20.06 4.14
C LEU A 88 -6.63 19.32 5.37
N HIS A 89 -7.46 19.23 6.42
CA HIS A 89 -7.10 18.52 7.66
C HIS A 89 -6.92 17.01 7.45
N LYS A 90 -7.75 16.40 6.60
CA LYS A 90 -7.69 14.97 6.25
C LYS A 90 -7.56 14.82 4.72
N PRO A 91 -6.39 15.18 4.14
CA PRO A 91 -6.23 15.17 2.70
C PRO A 91 -6.24 13.74 2.15
N HIS A 92 -6.83 13.58 0.96
CA HIS A 92 -6.81 12.34 0.19
C HIS A 92 -6.77 12.67 -1.31
N ILE A 93 -6.39 11.70 -2.12
CA ILE A 93 -6.26 11.90 -3.57
C ILE A 93 -7.28 11.05 -4.34
N GLY A 94 -7.65 9.86 -3.83
CA GLY A 94 -8.50 8.91 -4.53
C GLY A 94 -7.76 8.09 -5.60
N THR A 95 -8.22 6.87 -5.84
CA THR A 95 -7.55 5.93 -6.75
C THR A 95 -7.53 6.40 -8.20
N ASP A 96 -8.57 7.10 -8.65
CA ASP A 96 -8.72 7.64 -9.99
C ASP A 96 -7.63 8.68 -10.33
N ILE A 97 -7.34 9.59 -9.39
CA ILE A 97 -6.32 10.63 -9.57
C ILE A 97 -4.93 10.06 -9.27
N LEU A 98 -4.77 9.17 -8.28
CA LEU A 98 -3.47 8.59 -7.90
C LEU A 98 -2.77 7.91 -9.08
N ARG A 99 -3.50 7.24 -9.96
CA ARG A 99 -2.91 6.62 -11.15
C ARG A 99 -2.24 7.64 -12.07
N ILE A 100 -2.84 8.80 -12.24
CA ILE A 100 -2.28 9.92 -13.04
C ILE A 100 -1.05 10.49 -12.34
N VAL A 101 -1.16 10.73 -11.04
CA VAL A 101 -0.07 11.28 -10.22
C VAL A 101 1.16 10.38 -10.24
N VAL A 102 0.98 9.09 -10.03
CA VAL A 102 2.06 8.10 -10.02
C VAL A 102 2.77 8.06 -11.38
N LYS A 103 2.01 8.04 -12.48
CA LYS A 103 2.54 8.11 -13.83
C LYS A 103 3.36 9.39 -14.07
N ASN A 104 2.84 10.54 -13.65
CA ASN A 104 3.52 11.83 -13.82
C ASN A 104 4.82 11.91 -13.00
N ILE A 105 4.86 11.34 -11.79
CA ILE A 105 6.09 11.23 -11.01
C ILE A 105 7.11 10.36 -11.73
N ARG A 106 6.70 9.22 -12.33
CA ARG A 106 7.57 8.39 -13.15
C ARG A 106 8.19 9.19 -14.30
N GLU A 107 7.37 9.87 -15.09
CA GLU A 107 7.86 10.63 -16.23
C GLU A 107 8.81 11.76 -15.79
N LYS A 108 8.57 12.39 -14.65
CA LYS A 108 9.48 13.37 -14.06
C LYS A 108 10.83 12.75 -13.67
N ILE A 109 10.85 11.57 -13.06
CA ILE A 109 12.09 10.86 -12.72
C ILE A 109 12.87 10.54 -13.98
N LYS A 110 12.21 10.04 -15.04
CA LYS A 110 12.83 9.74 -16.35
C LYS A 110 13.42 11.00 -17.00
N ALA A 111 12.67 12.10 -17.00
CA ALA A 111 13.13 13.39 -17.55
C ALA A 111 14.37 13.94 -16.81
N LEU A 112 14.56 13.56 -15.54
CA LEU A 112 15.73 13.91 -14.73
C LEU A 112 16.88 12.89 -14.87
N GLY A 113 16.76 11.88 -15.74
CA GLY A 113 17.80 10.90 -16.04
C GLY A 113 17.75 9.64 -15.20
N GLY A 114 16.69 9.40 -14.42
CA GLY A 114 16.45 8.11 -13.77
C GLY A 114 15.84 7.09 -14.73
N GLU A 115 15.99 5.82 -14.42
CA GLU A 115 15.43 4.71 -15.19
C GLU A 115 14.50 3.85 -14.34
N ILE A 116 13.41 3.36 -14.95
CA ILE A 116 12.42 2.51 -14.27
C ILE A 116 12.17 1.26 -15.10
N PHE A 117 12.35 0.12 -14.48
CA PHE A 117 12.18 -1.20 -15.08
C PHE A 117 10.98 -1.89 -14.44
N PHE A 118 9.95 -2.14 -15.22
CA PHE A 118 8.77 -2.91 -14.82
C PHE A 118 8.95 -4.40 -15.14
N ASN A 119 8.13 -5.25 -14.50
CA ASN A 119 8.25 -6.71 -14.59
C ASN A 119 9.68 -7.19 -14.25
N SER A 120 10.29 -6.52 -13.30
CA SER A 120 11.70 -6.63 -12.93
C SER A 120 11.82 -6.90 -11.43
N GLN A 121 11.64 -8.18 -11.09
CA GLN A 121 11.74 -8.65 -9.71
C GLN A 121 13.20 -8.76 -9.29
N VAL A 122 13.55 -8.17 -8.14
CA VAL A 122 14.85 -8.43 -7.50
C VAL A 122 14.83 -9.85 -6.94
N THR A 123 15.65 -10.71 -7.48
CA THR A 123 15.73 -12.15 -7.16
C THR A 123 16.96 -12.51 -6.35
N ASP A 124 17.95 -11.63 -6.28
CA ASP A 124 19.09 -11.80 -5.38
C ASP A 124 19.77 -10.46 -5.04
N PHE A 125 20.46 -10.44 -3.89
CA PHE A 125 21.34 -9.36 -3.46
C PHE A 125 22.80 -9.84 -3.53
N ILE A 126 23.63 -9.13 -4.29
CA ILE A 126 25.04 -9.45 -4.45
C ILE A 126 25.81 -8.78 -3.32
N ILE A 127 26.21 -9.58 -2.34
CA ILE A 127 26.97 -9.14 -1.16
C ILE A 127 28.38 -9.73 -1.21
N LYS A 128 29.40 -8.90 -1.00
CA LYS A 128 30.82 -9.29 -0.89
C LYS A 128 31.43 -8.53 0.28
N ASP A 129 32.15 -9.24 1.13
CA ASP A 129 32.83 -8.65 2.29
C ASP A 129 31.87 -7.76 3.12
N ASP A 130 30.67 -8.28 3.42
CA ASP A 130 29.57 -7.62 4.14
C ASP A 130 29.07 -6.30 3.52
N LYS A 131 29.37 -6.07 2.24
CA LYS A 131 28.90 -4.89 1.51
C LYS A 131 28.02 -5.26 0.33
N ILE A 132 26.96 -4.50 0.14
CA ILE A 132 26.13 -4.62 -1.07
C ILE A 132 26.97 -4.19 -2.28
N CYS A 133 26.96 -5.01 -3.32
CA CYS A 133 27.66 -4.77 -4.58
C CYS A 133 26.71 -4.73 -5.78
N GLY A 134 25.44 -5.05 -5.58
CA GLY A 134 24.45 -5.05 -6.64
C GLY A 134 23.25 -5.92 -6.35
N VAL A 135 22.40 -6.07 -7.36
CA VAL A 135 21.21 -6.90 -7.33
C VAL A 135 21.12 -7.78 -8.58
N GLU A 136 20.43 -8.91 -8.46
CA GLU A 136 20.07 -9.75 -9.60
C GLU A 136 18.57 -9.59 -9.88
N ILE A 137 18.21 -9.48 -11.15
CA ILE A 137 16.85 -9.27 -11.61
C ILE A 137 16.39 -10.51 -12.39
N ASN A 138 15.20 -11.03 -12.05
CA ASN A 138 14.53 -12.13 -12.75
C ASN A 138 15.41 -13.38 -12.93
N HIS A 139 16.35 -13.66 -11.98
CA HIS A 139 17.34 -14.75 -12.06
C HIS A 139 18.25 -14.69 -13.30
N LYS A 140 18.47 -13.52 -13.91
CA LYS A 140 19.19 -13.37 -15.18
C LYS A 140 20.17 -12.23 -15.19
N GLU A 141 19.70 -11.02 -14.96
CA GLU A 141 20.48 -9.80 -15.16
C GLU A 141 21.06 -9.32 -13.84
N LYS A 142 22.32 -8.87 -13.85
CA LYS A 142 22.99 -8.35 -12.68
C LYS A 142 23.32 -6.87 -12.86
N PHE A 143 22.92 -6.07 -11.88
CA PHE A 143 23.20 -4.66 -11.83
C PHE A 143 24.11 -4.36 -10.65
N THR A 144 25.22 -3.68 -10.91
CA THR A 144 26.13 -3.23 -9.84
C THR A 144 25.61 -1.97 -9.20
N ALA A 145 25.66 -1.92 -7.86
CA ALA A 145 25.28 -0.76 -7.07
C ALA A 145 26.00 -0.78 -5.73
N SER A 146 26.42 0.40 -5.25
CA SER A 146 26.96 0.59 -3.90
C SER A 146 25.87 0.80 -2.85
N ASP A 147 24.68 1.25 -3.27
CA ASP A 147 23.58 1.61 -2.40
C ASP A 147 22.28 1.06 -2.97
N VAL A 148 21.47 0.42 -2.12
CA VAL A 148 20.17 -0.15 -2.47
C VAL A 148 19.12 0.31 -1.49
N PHE A 149 18.07 0.97 -1.99
CA PHE A 149 16.91 1.40 -1.21
C PHE A 149 15.77 0.38 -1.37
N LEU A 150 15.40 -0.28 -0.28
CA LEU A 150 14.32 -1.25 -0.26
C LEU A 150 12.97 -0.56 0.04
N GLY A 151 12.07 -0.59 -0.94
CA GLY A 151 10.69 -0.10 -0.80
C GLY A 151 9.67 -1.18 -1.16
N ILE A 152 9.89 -2.41 -0.71
CA ILE A 152 9.22 -3.63 -1.17
C ILE A 152 7.79 -3.82 -0.66
N GLY A 153 7.36 -3.02 0.32
CA GLY A 153 6.06 -3.20 0.98
C GLY A 153 5.98 -4.48 1.81
N HIS A 154 4.83 -4.70 2.44
CA HIS A 154 4.68 -5.81 3.38
C HIS A 154 4.42 -7.15 2.69
N SER A 155 3.94 -7.16 1.44
CA SER A 155 3.52 -8.39 0.73
C SER A 155 4.66 -9.10 -0.01
N ALA A 156 5.85 -8.51 -0.10
CA ALA A 156 7.02 -9.10 -0.75
C ALA A 156 7.68 -10.17 0.15
N ARG A 157 6.92 -11.21 0.51
CA ARG A 157 7.32 -12.25 1.46
C ARG A 157 8.54 -13.04 1.00
N ASP A 158 8.60 -13.34 -0.28
CA ASP A 158 9.76 -13.95 -0.96
C ASP A 158 11.05 -13.12 -0.79
N THR A 159 10.94 -11.80 -0.85
CA THR A 159 12.09 -10.91 -0.63
C THR A 159 12.51 -10.90 0.85
N TYR A 160 11.56 -10.95 1.79
CA TYR A 160 11.90 -11.11 3.21
C TYR A 160 12.58 -12.45 3.49
N GLU A 161 12.07 -13.55 2.92
CA GLU A 161 12.68 -14.88 3.00
C GLU A 161 14.10 -14.87 2.42
N LEU A 162 14.31 -14.20 1.28
CA LEU A 162 15.62 -14.01 0.67
C LEU A 162 16.58 -13.22 1.58
N LEU A 163 16.15 -12.07 2.11
CA LEU A 163 16.97 -11.25 3.02
C LEU A 163 17.40 -12.06 4.26
N TYR A 164 16.47 -12.81 4.83
CA TYR A 164 16.74 -13.70 5.97
C TYR A 164 17.76 -14.77 5.61
N SER A 165 17.63 -15.42 4.45
CA SER A 165 18.58 -16.43 3.97
C SER A 165 20.00 -15.88 3.72
N LYS A 166 20.14 -14.59 3.45
CA LYS A 166 21.42 -13.87 3.31
C LYS A 166 22.02 -13.43 4.65
N GLY A 167 21.40 -13.76 5.77
CA GLY A 167 21.88 -13.40 7.10
C GLY A 167 21.65 -11.93 7.47
N ILE A 168 20.78 -11.21 6.74
CA ILE A 168 20.41 -9.84 7.11
C ILE A 168 19.67 -9.87 8.44
N SER A 169 20.09 -9.04 9.39
CA SER A 169 19.47 -8.96 10.70
C SER A 169 18.04 -8.48 10.60
N MET A 170 17.11 -9.25 11.15
CA MET A 170 15.68 -8.99 11.13
C MET A 170 15.06 -9.35 12.49
N GLU A 171 13.95 -8.75 12.82
CA GLU A 171 13.19 -9.04 14.04
C GLU A 171 11.71 -9.25 13.75
N ALA A 172 11.06 -10.14 14.51
CA ALA A 172 9.61 -10.31 14.48
C ALA A 172 8.94 -9.09 15.11
N LYS A 173 7.96 -8.48 14.42
CA LYS A 173 7.23 -7.31 14.92
C LYS A 173 5.75 -7.59 15.07
N PRO A 174 5.09 -7.02 16.08
CA PRO A 174 3.64 -6.98 16.17
C PRO A 174 3.03 -6.36 14.91
N PHE A 175 1.87 -6.89 14.52
CA PHE A 175 1.05 -6.34 13.45
C PHE A 175 -0.43 -6.45 13.79
N ALA A 176 -1.32 -6.12 12.87
CA ALA A 176 -2.75 -6.21 13.07
C ALA A 176 -3.40 -7.07 12.00
N ILE A 177 -4.37 -7.88 12.41
CA ILE A 177 -5.16 -8.74 11.54
C ILE A 177 -6.64 -8.49 11.80
N GLY A 178 -7.50 -8.73 10.80
CA GLY A 178 -8.94 -8.58 10.96
C GLY A 178 -9.69 -8.73 9.66
N VAL A 179 -10.88 -8.17 9.64
CA VAL A 179 -11.81 -8.23 8.51
C VAL A 179 -12.18 -6.84 8.06
N ARG A 180 -12.70 -6.69 6.82
CA ARG A 180 -13.36 -5.47 6.38
C ARG A 180 -14.87 -5.64 6.40
N ILE A 181 -15.54 -4.55 6.75
CA ILE A 181 -17.00 -4.43 6.70
C ILE A 181 -17.39 -3.31 5.75
N GLU A 182 -18.50 -3.48 5.05
CA GLU A 182 -19.15 -2.46 4.27
C GLU A 182 -20.49 -2.07 4.91
N HIS A 183 -20.89 -0.83 4.73
CA HIS A 183 -22.17 -0.31 5.17
C HIS A 183 -22.57 0.89 4.30
N PRO A 184 -23.87 1.28 4.27
CA PRO A 184 -24.30 2.48 3.58
C PRO A 184 -23.58 3.72 4.13
N GLN A 185 -23.11 4.61 3.25
CA GLN A 185 -22.51 5.88 3.64
C GLN A 185 -23.49 6.77 4.42
N ASP A 186 -24.76 6.82 3.99
CA ASP A 186 -25.84 7.58 4.64
C ASP A 186 -26.00 7.24 6.13
N LEU A 187 -25.70 6.00 6.53
CA LEU A 187 -25.74 5.60 7.94
C LEU A 187 -24.74 6.42 8.78
N ILE A 188 -23.55 6.64 8.23
CA ILE A 188 -22.48 7.36 8.90
C ILE A 188 -22.72 8.86 8.83
N ASP A 189 -23.11 9.37 7.66
CA ASP A 189 -23.43 10.79 7.47
C ASP A 189 -24.54 11.21 8.42
N LYS A 190 -25.62 10.43 8.52
CA LYS A 190 -26.73 10.70 9.43
C LYS A 190 -26.33 10.62 10.91
N ALA A 191 -25.48 9.64 11.27
CA ALA A 191 -24.97 9.52 12.63
C ALA A 191 -24.08 10.71 13.03
N GLN A 192 -23.33 11.30 12.09
CA GLN A 192 -22.43 12.40 12.31
C GLN A 192 -23.10 13.78 12.27
N TYR A 193 -24.04 13.96 11.31
CA TYR A 193 -24.60 15.28 10.98
C TYR A 193 -26.09 15.43 11.32
N GLY A 194 -26.75 14.37 11.79
CA GLY A 194 -28.19 14.41 12.12
C GLY A 194 -29.05 14.70 10.89
N GLU A 195 -30.01 15.61 11.02
CA GLU A 195 -30.94 15.96 9.94
C GLU A 195 -30.28 16.69 8.76
N ASP A 196 -29.15 17.35 9.00
CA ASP A 196 -28.40 18.09 7.97
C ASP A 196 -27.51 17.22 7.08
N TYR A 197 -27.52 15.89 7.24
CA TYR A 197 -26.61 14.96 6.58
C TYR A 197 -26.63 15.00 5.04
N LYS A 198 -27.69 15.55 4.43
CA LYS A 198 -27.81 15.74 2.98
C LYS A 198 -27.31 17.08 2.47
N SER A 199 -26.79 17.93 3.35
CA SER A 199 -26.29 19.24 2.94
C SER A 199 -25.04 19.09 2.05
N GLU A 200 -25.04 19.72 0.90
CA GLU A 200 -23.89 19.77 -0.02
C GLU A 200 -22.68 20.53 0.57
N LEU A 201 -22.88 21.25 1.66
CA LEU A 201 -21.80 21.97 2.35
C LEU A 201 -20.99 21.08 3.29
N LEU A 202 -21.50 19.88 3.60
CA LEU A 202 -20.85 18.94 4.50
C LEU A 202 -20.07 17.88 3.68
N PRO A 203 -18.82 17.57 4.10
CA PRO A 203 -18.09 16.46 3.48
C PRO A 203 -18.72 15.13 3.89
N VAL A 204 -18.48 14.06 3.11
CA VAL A 204 -18.83 12.71 3.53
C VAL A 204 -18.21 12.38 4.88
N ALA A 205 -19.00 11.82 5.79
CA ALA A 205 -18.56 11.52 7.15
C ALA A 205 -17.60 10.32 7.21
N ASP A 206 -16.68 10.38 8.15
CA ASP A 206 -15.80 9.27 8.49
C ASP A 206 -15.85 8.98 10.01
N TYR A 207 -15.31 7.83 10.41
CA TYR A 207 -15.19 7.49 11.82
C TYR A 207 -13.85 6.84 12.15
N SER A 208 -13.47 6.94 13.41
CA SER A 208 -12.37 6.20 14.02
C SER A 208 -12.84 5.68 15.38
N LEU A 209 -12.94 4.37 15.51
CA LEU A 209 -13.47 3.69 16.70
C LEU A 209 -12.40 2.79 17.31
N THR A 210 -12.36 2.74 18.63
CA THR A 210 -11.46 1.85 19.37
C THR A 210 -12.19 1.27 20.59
N TYR A 211 -12.06 -0.03 20.75
CA TYR A 211 -12.52 -0.73 21.94
C TYR A 211 -11.35 -1.47 22.61
N ASN A 212 -11.09 -1.17 23.86
CA ASN A 212 -10.03 -1.78 24.64
C ASN A 212 -10.60 -2.85 25.58
N ASN A 213 -10.38 -4.11 25.27
CA ASN A 213 -10.72 -5.22 26.17
C ASN A 213 -9.61 -5.41 27.21
N ARG A 214 -9.80 -4.79 28.39
CA ARG A 214 -8.80 -4.84 29.46
C ARG A 214 -8.60 -6.26 30.03
N GLN A 215 -9.64 -7.10 30.01
CA GLN A 215 -9.55 -8.48 30.53
C GLN A 215 -8.68 -9.36 29.63
N LYS A 216 -8.77 -9.18 28.32
CA LYS A 216 -8.00 -9.94 27.33
C LYS A 216 -6.69 -9.26 26.93
N GLY A 217 -6.41 -8.04 27.43
CA GLY A 217 -5.23 -7.26 27.04
C GLY A 217 -5.17 -6.89 25.55
N ARG A 218 -6.33 -6.86 24.85
CA ARG A 218 -6.40 -6.61 23.41
C ARG A 218 -7.33 -5.46 23.07
N SER A 219 -6.97 -4.74 22.03
CA SER A 219 -7.80 -3.69 21.45
C SER A 219 -8.34 -4.13 20.10
N VAL A 220 -9.61 -3.78 19.84
CA VAL A 220 -10.21 -3.83 18.51
C VAL A 220 -10.42 -2.40 18.04
N TYR A 221 -10.06 -2.10 16.81
CA TYR A 221 -10.19 -0.73 16.29
C TYR A 221 -10.52 -0.70 14.80
N SER A 222 -11.23 0.35 14.41
CA SER A 222 -11.44 0.65 13.00
C SER A 222 -10.15 1.15 12.39
N PHE A 223 -9.87 0.73 11.16
CA PHE A 223 -8.68 1.17 10.45
C PHE A 223 -8.99 1.46 8.99
N CYS A 224 -8.38 2.55 8.50
CA CYS A 224 -8.52 2.97 7.11
C CYS A 224 -9.99 2.94 6.62
N MET A 225 -10.90 3.57 7.40
CA MET A 225 -12.28 3.79 6.97
C MET A 225 -12.25 4.60 5.68
N CYS A 226 -12.90 4.09 4.63
CA CYS A 226 -12.97 4.68 3.30
C CYS A 226 -14.40 5.15 3.04
N PRO A 227 -14.69 6.45 3.24
CA PRO A 227 -15.97 7.02 2.90
C PRO A 227 -16.22 6.95 1.40
N GLY A 228 -17.48 6.72 0.99
CA GLY A 228 -17.83 6.63 -0.42
C GLY A 228 -16.97 5.64 -1.22
N GLY A 229 -16.52 4.55 -0.58
CA GLY A 229 -15.61 3.57 -1.15
C GLY A 229 -16.08 2.14 -0.93
N GLN A 230 -15.46 1.19 -1.59
CA GLN A 230 -15.81 -0.22 -1.57
C GLN A 230 -14.62 -1.09 -1.13
N VAL A 231 -14.91 -2.30 -0.68
CA VAL A 231 -13.90 -3.35 -0.46
C VAL A 231 -13.50 -3.94 -1.80
N VAL A 232 -12.22 -4.13 -2.01
CA VAL A 232 -11.67 -4.73 -3.23
C VAL A 232 -10.76 -5.90 -2.89
N ALA A 233 -10.77 -6.93 -3.76
CA ALA A 233 -9.85 -8.05 -3.66
C ALA A 233 -8.41 -7.57 -3.93
N ALA A 234 -7.50 -7.90 -3.02
CA ALA A 234 -6.13 -7.41 -2.99
C ALA A 234 -5.11 -8.53 -2.74
N ALA A 235 -5.45 -9.77 -3.08
CA ALA A 235 -4.54 -10.90 -2.97
C ALA A 235 -3.28 -10.70 -3.83
N SER A 236 -2.16 -11.26 -3.37
CA SER A 236 -0.89 -11.31 -4.09
C SER A 236 -0.33 -12.73 -4.22
N GLU A 237 -0.94 -13.70 -3.57
CA GLU A 237 -0.60 -15.12 -3.63
C GLU A 237 -1.85 -15.93 -3.98
N LEU A 238 -1.71 -16.96 -4.82
CA LEU A 238 -2.82 -17.84 -5.23
C LEU A 238 -3.38 -18.63 -4.04
N GLY A 239 -4.71 -18.87 -4.06
CA GLY A 239 -5.39 -19.61 -2.98
C GLY A 239 -5.47 -18.85 -1.66
N ARG A 240 -5.36 -17.52 -1.68
CA ARG A 240 -5.43 -16.65 -0.51
C ARG A 240 -6.31 -15.44 -0.75
N VAL A 241 -6.94 -14.94 0.29
CA VAL A 241 -7.77 -13.73 0.26
C VAL A 241 -7.14 -12.64 1.12
N VAL A 242 -6.90 -11.51 0.49
CA VAL A 242 -6.59 -10.23 1.14
C VAL A 242 -7.52 -9.18 0.57
N VAL A 243 -7.97 -8.25 1.37
CA VAL A 243 -8.86 -7.17 0.93
C VAL A 243 -8.29 -5.80 1.28
N ASN A 244 -8.61 -4.82 0.44
CA ASN A 244 -8.31 -3.42 0.69
C ASN A 244 -9.58 -2.58 0.60
N GLY A 245 -9.58 -1.35 1.13
CA GLY A 245 -10.61 -0.36 0.88
C GLY A 245 -10.13 0.64 -0.16
N MET A 246 -10.99 0.96 -1.12
CA MET A 246 -10.68 1.85 -2.21
C MET A 246 -11.83 2.84 -2.43
N SER A 247 -11.51 4.09 -2.70
CA SER A 247 -12.48 5.09 -3.15
C SER A 247 -11.90 6.01 -4.20
N ASN A 248 -12.77 6.58 -5.02
CA ASN A 248 -12.44 7.69 -5.91
C ASN A 248 -12.31 9.00 -5.11
N TYR A 249 -11.73 10.01 -5.72
CA TYR A 249 -11.59 11.32 -5.11
C TYR A 249 -12.93 11.90 -4.61
N LYS A 250 -13.99 11.75 -5.37
CA LYS A 250 -15.34 12.27 -5.01
C LYS A 250 -16.03 11.51 -3.89
N ARG A 251 -15.58 10.31 -3.52
CA ARG A 251 -16.17 9.49 -2.45
C ARG A 251 -17.68 9.35 -2.53
N ASN A 252 -18.23 9.12 -3.73
CA ASN A 252 -19.67 9.19 -4.02
C ASN A 252 -20.29 7.84 -4.43
N SER A 253 -19.74 6.72 -3.99
CA SER A 253 -20.31 5.39 -4.29
C SER A 253 -21.59 5.08 -3.51
N GLY A 254 -21.89 5.82 -2.45
CA GLY A 254 -22.99 5.54 -1.52
C GLY A 254 -22.66 4.43 -0.49
N ILE A 255 -21.51 3.81 -0.60
CA ILE A 255 -21.01 2.76 0.31
C ILE A 255 -19.80 3.30 1.07
N ALA A 256 -19.67 2.90 2.32
CA ALA A 256 -18.46 3.10 3.10
C ALA A 256 -17.91 1.76 3.58
N ASN A 257 -16.63 1.68 3.85
CA ASN A 257 -16.04 0.49 4.41
C ASN A 257 -14.94 0.82 5.42
N SER A 258 -14.67 -0.11 6.33
CA SER A 258 -13.57 -0.01 7.28
C SER A 258 -13.03 -1.39 7.63
N ALA A 259 -11.74 -1.49 7.88
CA ALA A 259 -11.21 -2.65 8.56
C ALA A 259 -11.57 -2.59 10.06
N LEU A 260 -11.82 -3.76 10.65
CA LEU A 260 -11.85 -4.00 12.09
C LEU A 260 -10.64 -4.87 12.42
N LEU A 261 -9.68 -4.30 13.12
CA LEU A 261 -8.39 -4.91 13.36
C LEU A 261 -8.15 -5.21 14.84
N VAL A 262 -7.42 -6.29 15.08
CA VAL A 262 -6.89 -6.70 16.38
C VAL A 262 -5.37 -6.80 16.27
N ASN A 263 -4.65 -6.30 17.26
CA ASN A 263 -3.20 -6.45 17.33
C ASN A 263 -2.83 -7.90 17.64
N VAL A 264 -1.83 -8.40 16.95
CA VAL A 264 -1.16 -9.68 17.21
C VAL A 264 0.33 -9.44 17.43
N THR A 265 0.92 -10.25 18.29
CA THR A 265 2.31 -10.15 18.74
C THR A 265 3.03 -11.48 18.49
N PRO A 266 4.35 -11.56 18.64
CA PRO A 266 5.08 -12.82 18.58
C PRO A 266 4.54 -13.91 19.51
N ASP A 267 3.89 -13.55 20.62
CA ASP A 267 3.23 -14.53 21.50
C ASP A 267 2.02 -15.22 20.83
N ASP A 268 1.46 -14.62 19.77
CA ASP A 268 0.34 -15.20 19.03
C ASP A 268 0.78 -16.05 17.84
N PHE A 269 1.90 -15.70 17.19
CA PHE A 269 2.30 -16.31 15.92
C PHE A 269 3.68 -16.99 15.95
N GLY A 270 4.45 -16.83 17.03
CA GLY A 270 5.78 -17.40 17.18
C GLY A 270 6.90 -16.35 17.18
N HIS A 271 8.05 -16.74 17.71
CA HIS A 271 9.18 -15.84 17.92
C HIS A 271 10.25 -15.92 16.84
N ASN A 272 10.13 -16.82 15.83
CA ASN A 272 11.01 -16.79 14.69
C ASN A 272 10.67 -15.63 13.78
N VAL A 273 11.67 -15.12 13.11
CA VAL A 273 11.57 -13.89 12.28
C VAL A 273 10.47 -13.98 11.22
N LEU A 274 10.24 -15.16 10.63
CA LEU A 274 9.30 -15.37 9.54
C LEU A 274 7.94 -15.95 10.00
N ASP A 275 7.75 -16.25 11.28
CA ASP A 275 6.51 -16.86 11.79
C ASP A 275 5.27 -15.99 11.51
N GLY A 276 5.43 -14.66 11.54
CA GLY A 276 4.36 -13.74 11.18
C GLY A 276 3.86 -13.90 9.74
N ILE A 277 4.73 -14.27 8.80
CA ILE A 277 4.35 -14.56 7.41
C ILE A 277 3.49 -15.83 7.36
N ALA A 278 3.91 -16.89 8.05
CA ALA A 278 3.16 -18.14 8.12
C ALA A 278 1.77 -17.95 8.73
N PHE A 279 1.69 -17.14 9.79
CA PHE A 279 0.44 -16.78 10.44
C PHE A 279 -0.52 -16.01 9.51
N GLN A 280 -0.01 -15.03 8.76
CA GLN A 280 -0.82 -14.30 7.78
C GLN A 280 -1.34 -15.25 6.69
N ARG A 281 -0.46 -16.06 6.10
CA ARG A 281 -0.81 -17.04 5.06
C ARG A 281 -1.91 -18.01 5.51
N HIS A 282 -1.85 -18.46 6.77
CA HIS A 282 -2.87 -19.34 7.36
C HIS A 282 -4.28 -18.70 7.32
N TYR A 283 -4.42 -17.47 7.82
CA TYR A 283 -5.72 -16.81 7.84
C TYR A 283 -6.21 -16.38 6.45
N GLU A 284 -5.31 -16.01 5.56
CA GLU A 284 -5.62 -15.69 4.17
C GLU A 284 -6.13 -16.91 3.40
N GLU A 285 -5.55 -18.09 3.65
CA GLU A 285 -5.99 -19.37 3.10
C GLU A 285 -7.34 -19.81 3.68
N MET A 286 -7.52 -19.69 4.99
CA MET A 286 -8.83 -19.93 5.62
C MET A 286 -9.91 -19.03 5.04
N ALA A 287 -9.62 -17.74 4.83
CA ALA A 287 -10.56 -16.81 4.20
C ALA A 287 -10.89 -17.21 2.75
N TYR A 288 -9.92 -17.72 1.99
CA TYR A 288 -10.14 -18.24 0.64
C TYR A 288 -11.05 -19.49 0.61
N ILE A 289 -10.91 -20.38 1.60
CA ILE A 289 -11.74 -21.59 1.70
C ILE A 289 -13.18 -21.24 2.09
N CYS A 290 -13.37 -20.17 2.86
CA CYS A 290 -14.68 -19.74 3.34
C CYS A 290 -15.46 -18.86 2.36
N GLY A 291 -14.83 -18.29 1.36
CA GLY A 291 -15.43 -17.38 0.36
C GLY A 291 -15.49 -17.97 -1.01
#